data_38956094042cb5875c15c7238054beea
#
_entry.id   38956094042cb5875c15c7238054beea
#
_cell.length_a   1.000
_cell.length_b   1.000
_cell.length_c   1.000
_cell.angle_alpha   90.00
_cell.angle_beta   90.00
_cell.angle_gamma   90.00
#
_symmetry.space_group_name_H-M   'P 1'
#
loop_
_entity.id
_entity.type
_entity.pdbx_description
1 polymer ?
#
loop_
_entity_poly.entity_id
_entity_poly.type
_entity_poly.pdbx_seq_one_letter_code
_entity_poly.pdbx_strand_id
1 'polypeptide(L)'
;MNFNLSQIPERNHKPRTSGITMVMDKGLSVEEAKNFMSVGNPHVDIVKLGFGTSFVTPNLEEKLEVYRSYNIPVYFGGTLFEAFLVRNQFDDYISVCKNFGISYMEVSDGSITIPHAEKCGYIEKLTKHGTVLSEVGSKDAAHIIPPYKWIELMRAELNAGASYVIAEAREAGNVGIYRGTGEVREGLVQEILTQIPGEKILWEAPQKAQQLYFIELLGCNVNLGNIAPTEVLPLESMRIGLRGDTFHLFLNKENA
;
A
#
# COMPACT_ATOMS: atom_id res chain seq x y z
N MET A 1 7.22 -4.84 -22.79
CA MET A 1 7.18 -6.32 -22.82
C MET A 1 8.15 -6.80 -23.87
N ASN A 2 8.76 -7.98 -23.68
CA ASN A 2 9.82 -8.49 -24.57
C ASN A 2 9.29 -9.04 -25.90
N PHE A 3 8.01 -9.40 -25.95
CA PHE A 3 7.31 -9.94 -27.12
C PHE A 3 5.80 -9.69 -26.99
N ASN A 4 5.06 -9.90 -28.06
CA ASN A 4 3.62 -9.67 -28.09
C ASN A 4 2.85 -10.96 -27.82
N LEU A 5 1.86 -10.85 -26.93
CA LEU A 5 0.82 -11.86 -26.69
C LEU A 5 -0.55 -11.21 -26.89
N SER A 6 -1.47 -11.94 -27.52
CA SER A 6 -2.86 -11.51 -27.61
C SER A 6 -3.57 -11.70 -26.27
N GLN A 7 -4.69 -11.00 -26.08
CA GLN A 7 -5.57 -11.13 -24.91
C GLN A 7 -4.88 -10.84 -23.56
N ILE A 8 -3.86 -9.98 -23.56
CA ILE A 8 -3.28 -9.43 -22.37
C ILE A 8 -4.14 -8.24 -21.91
N PRO A 9 -4.63 -8.20 -20.65
CA PRO A 9 -5.41 -7.07 -20.17
C PRO A 9 -4.55 -5.80 -20.13
N GLU A 10 -5.20 -4.67 -20.41
CA GLU A 10 -4.52 -3.38 -20.39
C GLU A 10 -4.18 -2.97 -18.94
N ARG A 11 -2.90 -2.72 -18.71
CA ARG A 11 -2.40 -2.15 -17.46
C ARG A 11 -2.26 -0.64 -17.61
N ASN A 12 -2.71 0.09 -16.59
CA ASN A 12 -2.53 1.54 -16.55
C ASN A 12 -1.06 1.92 -16.65
N HIS A 13 -0.78 3.00 -17.41
CA HIS A 13 0.58 3.52 -17.56
C HIS A 13 1.00 4.38 -16.37
N LYS A 14 2.31 4.39 -16.08
CA LYS A 14 2.90 5.29 -15.07
C LYS A 14 2.91 6.75 -15.56
N PRO A 15 2.68 7.70 -14.65
CA PRO A 15 2.34 7.55 -13.23
C PRO A 15 0.90 7.05 -13.03
N ARG A 16 0.73 6.00 -12.24
CA ARG A 16 -0.57 5.35 -12.03
C ARG A 16 -1.36 6.03 -10.91
N THR A 17 -2.66 6.19 -11.12
CA THR A 17 -3.64 6.57 -10.08
C THR A 17 -4.51 5.39 -9.65
N SER A 18 -4.49 4.29 -10.42
CA SER A 18 -5.05 2.98 -10.06
C SER A 18 -4.20 1.88 -10.69
N GLY A 19 -4.27 0.67 -10.16
CA GLY A 19 -3.33 -0.40 -10.48
C GLY A 19 -1.98 -0.24 -9.80
N ILE A 20 -1.97 0.51 -8.69
CA ILE A 20 -0.78 0.80 -7.89
C ILE A 20 -0.21 -0.48 -7.29
N THR A 21 1.11 -0.61 -7.35
CA THR A 21 1.87 -1.58 -6.59
C THR A 21 2.74 -0.83 -5.57
N MET A 22 2.35 -0.89 -4.30
CA MET A 22 3.14 -0.38 -3.19
C MET A 22 4.00 -1.50 -2.63
N VAL A 23 5.30 -1.33 -2.71
CA VAL A 23 6.29 -2.29 -2.21
C VAL A 23 6.71 -1.94 -0.80
N MET A 24 6.78 -2.96 0.07
CA MET A 24 7.32 -2.81 1.43
C MET A 24 8.79 -3.21 1.46
N ASP A 25 9.68 -2.23 1.56
CA ASP A 25 11.10 -2.43 1.87
C ASP A 25 11.27 -2.54 3.39
N LYS A 26 11.68 -3.70 3.86
CA LYS A 26 11.89 -4.00 5.29
C LYS A 26 13.36 -3.98 5.69
N GLY A 27 14.24 -3.46 4.85
CA GLY A 27 15.67 -3.36 5.17
C GLY A 27 16.60 -3.77 4.04
N LEU A 28 16.21 -3.56 2.79
CA LEU A 28 17.17 -3.70 1.69
C LEU A 28 18.37 -2.80 1.92
N SER A 29 19.56 -3.30 1.64
CA SER A 29 20.77 -2.48 1.52
C SER A 29 20.67 -1.59 0.27
N VAL A 30 21.58 -0.63 0.15
CA VAL A 30 21.64 0.24 -1.05
C VAL A 30 21.82 -0.59 -2.34
N GLU A 31 22.68 -1.59 -2.33
CA GLU A 31 22.90 -2.45 -3.49
C GLU A 31 21.69 -3.35 -3.81
N GLU A 32 21.04 -3.89 -2.80
CA GLU A 32 19.80 -4.66 -3.00
C GLU A 32 18.67 -3.77 -3.57
N ALA A 33 18.57 -2.51 -3.12
CA ALA A 33 17.63 -1.55 -3.68
C ALA A 33 17.95 -1.24 -5.15
N LYS A 34 19.21 -1.06 -5.52
CA LYS A 34 19.64 -0.89 -6.93
C LYS A 34 19.27 -2.11 -7.79
N ASN A 35 19.62 -3.30 -7.30
CA ASN A 35 19.32 -4.55 -8.00
C ASN A 35 17.79 -4.74 -8.15
N PHE A 36 17.01 -4.48 -7.10
CA PHE A 36 15.57 -4.52 -7.15
C PHE A 36 15.00 -3.53 -8.19
N MET A 37 15.42 -2.27 -8.15
CA MET A 37 14.93 -1.25 -9.07
C MET A 37 15.31 -1.49 -10.53
N SER A 38 16.46 -2.11 -10.79
CA SER A 38 16.88 -2.47 -12.15
C SER A 38 15.88 -3.38 -12.88
N VAL A 39 15.10 -4.16 -12.12
CA VAL A 39 14.12 -5.13 -12.64
C VAL A 39 12.68 -4.69 -12.34
N GLY A 40 12.43 -4.22 -11.12
CA GLY A 40 11.08 -3.95 -10.61
C GLY A 40 10.49 -2.60 -11.03
N ASN A 41 11.35 -1.61 -11.37
CA ASN A 41 10.92 -0.23 -11.64
C ASN A 41 9.66 -0.08 -12.52
N PRO A 42 9.46 -0.80 -13.65
CA PRO A 42 8.26 -0.61 -14.48
C PRO A 42 6.95 -0.95 -13.76
N HIS A 43 7.02 -1.75 -12.70
CA HIS A 43 5.89 -2.34 -12.01
C HIS A 43 5.68 -1.81 -10.58
N VAL A 44 6.61 -1.00 -10.06
CA VAL A 44 6.53 -0.38 -8.72
C VAL A 44 6.08 1.06 -8.84
N ASP A 45 5.13 1.48 -8.03
CA ASP A 45 4.61 2.85 -8.03
C ASP A 45 5.00 3.63 -6.78
N ILE A 46 5.09 2.96 -5.63
CA ILE A 46 5.43 3.55 -4.34
C ILE A 46 6.26 2.55 -3.54
N VAL A 47 7.23 3.04 -2.77
CA VAL A 47 7.98 2.21 -1.80
C VAL A 47 7.70 2.71 -0.38
N LYS A 48 7.25 1.80 0.48
CA LYS A 48 7.10 1.99 1.93
C LYS A 48 8.33 1.44 2.63
N LEU A 49 9.07 2.28 3.36
CA LEU A 49 10.05 1.78 4.31
C LEU A 49 9.30 1.30 5.55
N GLY A 50 9.19 -0.03 5.69
CA GLY A 50 8.30 -0.67 6.65
C GLY A 50 8.56 -0.28 8.10
N PHE A 51 7.53 -0.13 8.90
CA PHE A 51 7.58 0.19 10.33
C PHE A 51 8.43 1.44 10.64
N GLY A 52 9.43 1.27 11.51
CA GLY A 52 10.47 2.26 11.84
C GLY A 52 11.83 1.92 11.22
N THR A 53 11.91 1.11 10.16
CA THR A 53 13.19 0.70 9.57
C THR A 53 14.02 1.88 9.08
N SER A 54 13.38 2.95 8.60
CA SER A 54 14.07 4.17 8.19
C SER A 54 14.89 4.81 9.33
N PHE A 55 14.46 4.66 10.59
CA PHE A 55 15.21 5.18 11.74
C PHE A 55 16.52 4.42 12.02
N VAL A 56 16.55 3.13 11.68
CA VAL A 56 17.71 2.26 11.96
C VAL A 56 18.53 1.91 10.71
N THR A 57 18.08 2.32 9.53
CA THR A 57 18.77 2.06 8.27
C THR A 57 20.05 2.91 8.19
N PRO A 58 21.25 2.31 8.13
CA PRO A 58 22.46 3.05 7.83
C PRO A 58 22.40 3.57 6.37
N ASN A 59 23.01 4.72 6.10
CA ASN A 59 23.06 5.31 4.76
C ASN A 59 21.67 5.53 4.12
N LEU A 60 20.69 5.95 4.95
CA LEU A 60 19.29 6.12 4.51
C LEU A 60 19.19 7.04 3.29
N GLU A 61 19.94 8.17 3.27
CA GLU A 61 19.92 9.12 2.16
C GLU A 61 20.38 8.47 0.84
N GLU A 62 21.46 7.70 0.87
CA GLU A 62 21.96 6.99 -0.31
C GLU A 62 20.93 5.98 -0.86
N LYS A 63 20.22 5.29 0.05
CA LYS A 63 19.14 4.38 -0.32
C LYS A 63 17.93 5.12 -0.93
N LEU A 64 17.54 6.25 -0.37
CA LEU A 64 16.47 7.09 -0.91
C LEU A 64 16.84 7.61 -2.31
N GLU A 65 18.11 7.97 -2.54
CA GLU A 65 18.57 8.41 -3.84
C GLU A 65 18.45 7.32 -4.92
N VAL A 66 18.63 6.06 -4.56
CA VAL A 66 18.34 4.96 -5.49
C VAL A 66 16.89 5.03 -5.97
N TYR A 67 15.91 5.12 -5.09
CA TYR A 67 14.51 5.18 -5.49
C TYR A 67 14.17 6.46 -6.27
N ARG A 68 14.73 7.62 -5.87
CA ARG A 68 14.55 8.90 -6.57
C ARG A 68 15.07 8.84 -8.01
N SER A 69 16.21 8.18 -8.25
CA SER A 69 16.78 8.03 -9.60
C SER A 69 15.89 7.30 -10.58
N TYR A 70 14.93 6.51 -10.06
CA TYR A 70 13.88 5.85 -10.84
C TYR A 70 12.53 6.57 -10.79
N ASN A 71 12.46 7.77 -10.21
CA ASN A 71 11.22 8.52 -9.98
C ASN A 71 10.17 7.74 -9.18
N ILE A 72 10.60 6.93 -8.22
CA ILE A 72 9.71 6.20 -7.33
C ILE A 72 9.58 6.97 -6.01
N PRO A 73 8.38 7.44 -5.66
CA PRO A 73 8.13 8.05 -4.37
C PRO A 73 8.32 7.03 -3.25
N VAL A 74 8.92 7.50 -2.16
CA VAL A 74 9.15 6.71 -0.95
C VAL A 74 8.44 7.37 0.21
N TYR A 75 7.97 6.56 1.15
CA TYR A 75 7.48 7.07 2.42
C TYR A 75 7.89 6.20 3.61
N PHE A 76 7.90 6.81 4.78
CA PHE A 76 8.16 6.12 6.04
C PHE A 76 6.87 5.49 6.56
N GLY A 77 6.94 4.23 6.99
CA GLY A 77 5.77 3.50 7.48
C GLY A 77 5.10 4.17 8.67
N GLY A 78 3.78 3.97 8.79
CA GLY A 78 2.94 4.62 9.79
C GLY A 78 3.36 4.41 11.23
N THR A 79 3.98 3.29 11.58
CA THR A 79 4.54 3.07 12.92
C THR A 79 5.58 4.13 13.30
N LEU A 80 6.34 4.67 12.33
CA LEU A 80 7.26 5.77 12.61
C LEU A 80 6.49 7.08 12.90
N PHE A 81 5.44 7.37 12.14
CA PHE A 81 4.54 8.49 12.43
C PHE A 81 3.99 8.38 13.86
N GLU A 82 3.44 7.22 14.23
CA GLU A 82 2.94 6.95 15.58
C GLU A 82 4.02 7.15 16.65
N ALA A 83 5.26 6.72 16.36
CA ALA A 83 6.39 6.86 17.28
C ALA A 83 6.75 8.34 17.56
N PHE A 84 6.66 9.22 16.58
CA PHE A 84 6.79 10.66 16.77
C PHE A 84 5.61 11.23 17.55
N LEU A 85 4.40 10.80 17.22
CA LEU A 85 3.19 11.33 17.81
C LEU A 85 3.10 11.09 19.32
N VAL A 86 3.39 9.86 19.79
CA VAL A 86 3.38 9.53 21.23
C VAL A 86 4.47 10.26 22.02
N ARG A 87 5.44 10.85 21.33
CA ARG A 87 6.52 11.66 21.92
C ARG A 87 6.26 13.17 21.82
N ASN A 88 5.05 13.58 21.36
CA ASN A 88 4.69 14.97 21.10
C ASN A 88 5.64 15.65 20.08
N GLN A 89 6.12 14.92 19.08
CA GLN A 89 7.11 15.35 18.10
C GLN A 89 6.53 15.39 16.67
N PHE A 90 5.27 15.78 16.51
CA PHE A 90 4.61 15.85 15.20
C PHE A 90 5.32 16.81 14.23
N ASP A 91 5.74 17.99 14.72
CA ASP A 91 6.46 18.96 13.88
C ASP A 91 7.87 18.46 13.51
N ASP A 92 8.50 17.68 14.39
CA ASP A 92 9.77 17.01 14.09
C ASP A 92 9.60 15.97 12.98
N TYR A 93 8.48 15.21 12.98
CA TYR A 93 8.16 14.28 11.89
C TYR A 93 8.07 15.00 10.55
N ILE A 94 7.37 16.13 10.48
CA ILE A 94 7.30 16.96 9.26
C ILE A 94 8.70 17.42 8.84
N SER A 95 9.50 17.87 9.80
CA SER A 95 10.87 18.32 9.55
C SER A 95 11.76 17.21 9.00
N VAL A 96 11.64 16.00 9.56
CA VAL A 96 12.35 14.80 9.08
C VAL A 96 11.91 14.45 7.65
N CYS A 97 10.61 14.43 7.37
CA CYS A 97 10.11 14.18 6.02
C CYS A 97 10.68 15.19 5.00
N LYS A 98 10.70 16.48 5.36
CA LYS A 98 11.27 17.53 4.50
C LYS A 98 12.77 17.34 4.28
N ASN A 99 13.52 17.07 5.34
CA ASN A 99 14.97 16.93 5.27
C ASN A 99 15.39 15.77 4.36
N PHE A 100 14.61 14.68 4.35
CA PHE A 100 14.82 13.53 3.48
C PHE A 100 14.05 13.61 2.15
N GLY A 101 13.45 14.75 1.79
CA GLY A 101 12.72 14.91 0.54
C GLY A 101 11.53 13.95 0.37
N ILE A 102 10.93 13.53 1.48
CA ILE A 102 9.76 12.64 1.49
C ILE A 102 8.50 13.44 1.17
N SER A 103 7.84 13.10 0.06
CA SER A 103 6.62 13.77 -0.40
C SER A 103 5.35 12.92 -0.21
N TYR A 104 5.49 11.69 0.24
CA TYR A 104 4.39 10.79 0.61
C TYR A 104 4.46 10.50 2.11
N MET A 105 3.34 10.55 2.81
CA MET A 105 3.30 10.36 4.26
C MET A 105 2.15 9.45 4.64
N GLU A 106 2.38 8.55 5.57
CA GLU A 106 1.35 7.64 6.08
C GLU A 106 0.90 8.11 7.48
N VAL A 107 -0.42 8.22 7.65
CA VAL A 107 -1.06 8.43 8.95
C VAL A 107 -1.67 7.13 9.40
N SER A 108 -1.28 6.63 10.55
CA SER A 108 -1.83 5.42 11.16
C SER A 108 -2.07 5.59 12.65
N ASP A 109 -2.88 4.71 13.22
CA ASP A 109 -3.20 4.62 14.65
C ASP A 109 -3.26 3.16 15.11
N GLY A 110 -2.60 2.28 14.39
CA GLY A 110 -2.65 0.84 14.64
C GLY A 110 -1.91 0.37 15.89
N SER A 111 -0.90 1.14 16.38
CA SER A 111 -0.12 0.84 17.59
C SER A 111 -0.44 1.80 18.74
N ILE A 112 -1.24 2.83 18.48
CA ILE A 112 -1.65 3.84 19.47
C ILE A 112 -3.16 4.05 19.39
N THR A 113 -3.72 4.72 20.37
CA THR A 113 -5.13 5.13 20.34
C THR A 113 -5.20 6.65 20.31
N ILE A 114 -5.78 7.19 19.26
CA ILE A 114 -6.08 8.61 19.12
C ILE A 114 -7.54 8.80 18.73
N PRO A 115 -8.21 9.89 19.17
CA PRO A 115 -9.54 10.22 18.68
C PRO A 115 -9.53 10.37 17.15
N HIS A 116 -10.50 9.79 16.47
CA HIS A 116 -10.54 9.79 15.00
C HIS A 116 -10.56 11.21 14.39
N ALA A 117 -11.24 12.15 15.05
CA ALA A 117 -11.21 13.56 14.64
C ALA A 117 -9.79 14.17 14.69
N GLU A 118 -8.98 13.75 15.67
CA GLU A 118 -7.57 14.17 15.77
C GLU A 118 -6.73 13.55 14.64
N LYS A 119 -6.94 12.26 14.33
CA LYS A 119 -6.31 11.61 13.17
C LYS A 119 -6.61 12.36 11.87
N CYS A 120 -7.88 12.72 11.63
CA CYS A 120 -8.28 13.55 10.49
C CYS A 120 -7.55 14.91 10.49
N GLY A 121 -7.38 15.54 11.66
CA GLY A 121 -6.62 16.78 11.80
C GLY A 121 -5.12 16.63 11.44
N TYR A 122 -4.50 15.47 11.70
CA TYR A 122 -3.13 15.19 11.24
C TYR A 122 -3.09 15.00 9.71
N ILE A 123 -4.08 14.32 9.13
CA ILE A 123 -4.20 14.19 7.68
C ILE A 123 -4.26 15.59 7.04
N GLU A 124 -5.18 16.45 7.48
CA GLU A 124 -5.32 17.82 6.96
C GLU A 124 -4.02 18.65 7.07
N LYS A 125 -3.28 18.50 8.16
CA LYS A 125 -2.00 19.19 8.33
C LYS A 125 -0.95 18.69 7.34
N LEU A 126 -0.85 17.35 7.16
CA LEU A 126 0.16 16.71 6.30
C LEU A 126 -0.12 16.92 4.81
N THR A 127 -1.37 17.12 4.39
CA THR A 127 -1.68 17.44 2.98
C THR A 127 -1.01 18.72 2.48
N LYS A 128 -0.65 19.62 3.39
CA LYS A 128 0.11 20.85 3.06
C LYS A 128 1.59 20.56 2.73
N HIS A 129 2.05 19.36 2.99
CA HIS A 129 3.45 18.95 2.83
C HIS A 129 3.65 17.88 1.77
N GLY A 130 2.58 17.17 1.35
CA GLY A 130 2.67 16.14 0.33
C GLY A 130 1.42 15.28 0.21
N THR A 131 1.56 14.16 -0.46
CA THR A 131 0.51 13.15 -0.62
C THR A 131 0.35 12.34 0.66
N VAL A 132 -0.86 12.26 1.17
CA VAL A 132 -1.15 11.52 2.41
C VAL A 132 -1.87 10.21 2.09
N LEU A 133 -1.37 9.13 2.67
CA LEU A 133 -2.04 7.84 2.77
C LEU A 133 -2.50 7.67 4.22
N SER A 134 -3.70 7.12 4.43
CA SER A 134 -4.21 6.91 5.77
C SER A 134 -4.61 5.45 5.98
N GLU A 135 -4.05 4.82 7.00
CA GLU A 135 -4.30 3.41 7.32
C GLU A 135 -5.54 3.26 8.19
N VAL A 136 -6.51 2.47 7.73
CA VAL A 136 -7.74 2.14 8.44
C VAL A 136 -7.74 0.66 8.79
N GLY A 137 -8.03 0.37 10.05
CA GLY A 137 -8.10 -0.99 10.57
C GLY A 137 -7.49 -1.09 11.96
N SER A 138 -7.51 -2.27 12.54
CA SER A 138 -6.86 -2.53 13.82
C SER A 138 -5.77 -3.56 13.66
N LYS A 139 -4.62 -3.29 14.24
CA LYS A 139 -3.52 -4.25 14.39
C LYS A 139 -3.79 -5.26 15.53
N ASP A 140 -4.82 -5.05 16.33
CA ASP A 140 -5.25 -5.99 17.35
C ASP A 140 -6.30 -6.96 16.77
N ALA A 141 -5.95 -8.25 16.70
CA ALA A 141 -6.85 -9.29 16.21
C ALA A 141 -8.13 -9.46 17.07
N ALA A 142 -8.07 -9.06 18.33
CA ALA A 142 -9.23 -9.10 19.23
C ALA A 142 -10.20 -7.92 18.97
N HIS A 143 -9.73 -6.84 18.33
CA HIS A 143 -10.53 -5.66 18.04
C HIS A 143 -11.19 -5.76 16.66
N ILE A 144 -12.41 -6.26 16.62
CA ILE A 144 -13.18 -6.39 15.38
C ILE A 144 -13.94 -5.10 15.11
N ILE A 145 -13.54 -4.37 14.09
CA ILE A 145 -14.24 -3.19 13.59
C ILE A 145 -15.40 -3.66 12.68
N PRO A 146 -16.65 -3.24 12.95
CA PRO A 146 -17.77 -3.60 12.07
C PRO A 146 -17.69 -2.89 10.71
N PRO A 147 -18.27 -3.46 9.63
CA PRO A 147 -18.14 -2.93 8.27
C PRO A 147 -18.55 -1.47 8.12
N TYR A 148 -19.69 -1.06 8.69
CA TYR A 148 -20.14 0.33 8.61
C TYR A 148 -19.12 1.31 9.21
N LYS A 149 -18.37 0.89 10.24
CA LYS A 149 -17.36 1.74 10.88
C LYS A 149 -16.11 1.86 10.00
N TRP A 150 -15.73 0.82 9.28
CA TRP A 150 -14.70 0.91 8.26
C TRP A 150 -15.03 1.98 7.20
N ILE A 151 -16.27 1.95 6.70
CA ILE A 151 -16.77 2.91 5.71
C ILE A 151 -16.77 4.34 6.27
N GLU A 152 -17.26 4.52 7.50
CA GLU A 152 -17.26 5.82 8.16
C GLU A 152 -15.85 6.39 8.29
N LEU A 153 -14.89 5.59 8.79
CA LEU A 153 -13.50 5.99 8.97
C LEU A 153 -12.85 6.33 7.61
N MET A 154 -12.92 5.42 6.64
CA MET A 154 -12.32 5.64 5.31
C MET A 154 -12.87 6.91 4.64
N ARG A 155 -14.19 7.12 4.71
CA ARG A 155 -14.82 8.32 4.13
C ARG A 155 -14.35 9.59 4.81
N ALA A 156 -14.28 9.61 6.14
CA ALA A 156 -13.83 10.77 6.88
C ALA A 156 -12.35 11.10 6.59
N GLU A 157 -11.50 10.08 6.49
CA GLU A 157 -10.08 10.27 6.19
C GLU A 157 -9.84 10.74 4.75
N LEU A 158 -10.61 10.23 3.77
CA LEU A 158 -10.60 10.75 2.40
C LEU A 158 -11.09 12.21 2.35
N ASN A 159 -12.13 12.54 3.11
CA ASN A 159 -12.63 13.93 3.20
C ASN A 159 -11.64 14.88 3.88
N ALA A 160 -10.83 14.36 4.82
CA ALA A 160 -9.73 15.11 5.45
C ALA A 160 -8.53 15.32 4.49
N GLY A 161 -8.56 14.73 3.30
CA GLY A 161 -7.58 14.97 2.24
C GLY A 161 -6.61 13.81 2.00
N ALA A 162 -6.82 12.63 2.60
CA ALA A 162 -6.04 11.46 2.22
C ALA A 162 -6.27 11.14 0.73
N SER A 163 -5.18 10.92 -0.01
CA SER A 163 -5.26 10.56 -1.43
C SER A 163 -5.71 9.11 -1.61
N TYR A 164 -5.30 8.26 -0.68
CA TYR A 164 -5.68 6.86 -0.57
C TYR A 164 -5.90 6.48 0.88
N VAL A 165 -6.84 5.57 1.10
CA VAL A 165 -6.96 4.85 2.37
C VAL A 165 -6.36 3.46 2.22
N ILE A 166 -5.55 3.05 3.20
CA ILE A 166 -4.93 1.73 3.24
C ILE A 166 -5.84 0.83 4.08
N ALA A 167 -6.24 -0.30 3.50
CA ALA A 167 -6.97 -1.33 4.26
C ALA A 167 -5.96 -2.24 4.97
N GLU A 168 -5.86 -2.07 6.29
CA GLU A 168 -4.88 -2.70 7.19
C GLU A 168 -4.95 -4.24 7.15
N ALA A 169 -3.79 -4.87 7.09
CA ALA A 169 -3.61 -6.31 7.13
C ALA A 169 -2.43 -6.77 7.98
N ARG A 170 -1.57 -5.93 8.43
CA ARG A 170 -0.17 -6.16 8.82
C ARG A 170 0.67 -6.78 7.71
N GLU A 171 1.95 -6.90 7.95
CA GLU A 171 2.86 -7.59 7.04
C GLU A 171 2.58 -9.09 6.90
N ALA A 172 1.96 -9.70 7.90
CA ALA A 172 1.61 -11.12 7.91
C ALA A 172 0.30 -11.43 7.18
N GLY A 173 -0.56 -10.43 6.91
CA GLY A 173 -1.85 -10.59 6.26
C GLY A 173 -2.83 -11.43 7.07
N ASN A 174 -2.93 -11.19 8.37
CA ASN A 174 -3.74 -12.01 9.29
C ASN A 174 -4.57 -11.22 10.29
N VAL A 175 -4.77 -9.93 10.03
CA VAL A 175 -5.64 -9.01 10.81
C VAL A 175 -6.42 -8.09 9.88
N GLY A 176 -7.21 -7.19 10.43
CA GLY A 176 -7.92 -6.16 9.67
C GLY A 176 -8.93 -6.75 8.69
N ILE A 177 -8.65 -6.66 7.39
CA ILE A 177 -9.48 -7.22 6.32
C ILE A 177 -9.32 -8.74 6.17
N TYR A 178 -8.45 -9.38 6.95
CA TYR A 178 -8.26 -10.82 6.96
C TYR A 178 -8.66 -11.47 8.27
N ARG A 179 -8.90 -12.77 8.22
CA ARG A 179 -9.00 -13.65 9.37
C ARG A 179 -7.59 -14.02 9.86
N GLY A 180 -7.48 -14.56 11.07
CA GLY A 180 -6.20 -15.06 11.59
C GLY A 180 -5.52 -16.12 10.71
N THR A 181 -6.28 -16.81 9.86
CA THR A 181 -5.81 -17.77 8.85
C THR A 181 -5.21 -17.12 7.60
N GLY A 182 -5.36 -15.82 7.40
CA GLY A 182 -4.99 -15.10 6.18
C GLY A 182 -6.11 -15.04 5.12
N GLU A 183 -7.25 -15.67 5.38
CA GLU A 183 -8.42 -15.62 4.50
C GLU A 183 -9.04 -14.21 4.50
N VAL A 184 -9.47 -13.76 3.32
CA VAL A 184 -10.15 -12.48 3.16
C VAL A 184 -11.51 -12.51 3.87
N ARG A 185 -11.84 -11.44 4.57
CA ARG A 185 -13.19 -11.19 5.11
C ARG A 185 -14.07 -10.63 3.99
N GLU A 186 -14.47 -11.50 3.05
CA GLU A 186 -15.15 -11.12 1.80
C GLU A 186 -16.34 -10.18 2.02
N GLY A 187 -17.22 -10.50 2.98
CA GLY A 187 -18.36 -9.64 3.30
C GLY A 187 -17.95 -8.24 3.73
N LEU A 188 -16.84 -8.08 4.45
CA LEU A 188 -16.31 -6.76 4.81
C LEU A 188 -15.80 -6.01 3.57
N VAL A 189 -15.02 -6.68 2.71
CA VAL A 189 -14.49 -6.09 1.48
C VAL A 189 -15.63 -5.65 0.55
N GLN A 190 -16.63 -6.51 0.35
CA GLN A 190 -17.80 -6.19 -0.46
C GLN A 190 -18.58 -5.00 0.10
N GLU A 191 -18.81 -4.95 1.41
CA GLU A 191 -19.50 -3.84 2.06
C GLU A 191 -18.74 -2.51 1.89
N ILE A 192 -17.42 -2.50 2.08
CA ILE A 192 -16.57 -1.33 1.86
C ILE A 192 -16.73 -0.83 0.41
N LEU A 193 -16.67 -1.74 -0.57
CA LEU A 193 -16.76 -1.40 -1.99
C LEU A 193 -18.13 -0.84 -2.41
N THR A 194 -19.20 -1.02 -1.62
CA THR A 194 -20.50 -0.38 -1.88
C THR A 194 -20.46 1.13 -1.71
N GLN A 195 -19.50 1.68 -0.95
CA GLN A 195 -19.48 3.06 -0.51
C GLN A 195 -18.17 3.81 -0.78
N ILE A 196 -17.06 3.09 -0.87
CA ILE A 196 -15.73 3.64 -1.10
C ILE A 196 -15.24 3.19 -2.48
N PRO A 197 -14.89 4.12 -3.38
CA PRO A 197 -14.37 3.76 -4.69
C PRO A 197 -13.10 2.92 -4.59
N GLY A 198 -13.04 1.80 -5.29
CA GLY A 198 -11.93 0.84 -5.20
C GLY A 198 -10.57 1.44 -5.57
N GLU A 199 -10.55 2.43 -6.48
CA GLU A 199 -9.34 3.17 -6.85
C GLU A 199 -8.82 4.10 -5.75
N LYS A 200 -9.60 4.36 -4.71
CA LYS A 200 -9.18 5.12 -3.52
C LYS A 200 -8.66 4.23 -2.40
N ILE A 201 -8.75 2.94 -2.55
CA ILE A 201 -8.31 1.99 -1.54
C ILE A 201 -7.01 1.33 -2.01
N LEU A 202 -6.02 1.27 -1.12
CA LEU A 202 -4.81 0.47 -1.25
C LEU A 202 -4.97 -0.77 -0.35
N TRP A 203 -5.17 -1.92 -0.96
CA TRP A 203 -5.38 -3.17 -0.24
C TRP A 203 -4.03 -3.77 0.14
N GLU A 204 -3.73 -3.88 1.41
CA GLU A 204 -2.55 -4.63 1.85
C GLU A 204 -2.74 -6.11 1.57
N ALA A 205 -1.92 -6.67 0.71
CA ALA A 205 -2.01 -8.06 0.25
C ALA A 205 -0.62 -8.72 0.22
N PRO A 206 -0.01 -8.96 1.40
CA PRO A 206 1.34 -9.52 1.48
C PRO A 206 1.43 -10.98 1.00
N GLN A 207 0.32 -11.70 0.99
CA GLN A 207 0.29 -13.10 0.58
C GLN A 207 -0.27 -13.26 -0.83
N LYS A 208 0.27 -14.24 -1.59
CA LYS A 208 -0.18 -14.55 -2.95
C LYS A 208 -1.70 -14.75 -3.06
N ALA A 209 -2.29 -15.53 -2.15
CA ALA A 209 -3.73 -15.82 -2.18
C ALA A 209 -4.58 -14.54 -2.02
N GLN A 210 -4.08 -13.57 -1.25
CA GLN A 210 -4.72 -12.27 -1.06
C GLN A 210 -4.63 -11.40 -2.33
N GLN A 211 -3.45 -11.40 -2.98
CA GLN A 211 -3.24 -10.73 -4.25
C GLN A 211 -4.17 -11.28 -5.32
N LEU A 212 -4.26 -12.61 -5.42
CA LEU A 212 -5.14 -13.31 -6.34
C LEU A 212 -6.61 -12.90 -6.12
N TYR A 213 -7.09 -12.96 -4.89
CA TYR A 213 -8.46 -12.59 -4.54
C TYR A 213 -8.83 -11.18 -5.06
N PHE A 214 -7.97 -10.19 -4.81
CA PHE A 214 -8.26 -8.83 -5.26
C PHE A 214 -8.15 -8.66 -6.77
N ILE A 215 -7.28 -9.39 -7.44
CA ILE A 215 -7.19 -9.37 -8.92
C ILE A 215 -8.45 -10.00 -9.53
N GLU A 216 -8.93 -11.10 -8.98
CA GLU A 216 -10.18 -11.75 -9.44
C GLU A 216 -11.40 -10.86 -9.19
N LEU A 217 -11.46 -10.18 -8.04
CA LEU A 217 -12.59 -9.33 -7.66
C LEU A 217 -12.62 -8.00 -8.42
N LEU A 218 -11.47 -7.34 -8.57
CA LEU A 218 -11.37 -5.94 -9.01
C LEU A 218 -10.58 -5.74 -10.31
N GLY A 219 -10.08 -6.83 -10.88
CA GLY A 219 -9.33 -6.82 -12.13
C GLY A 219 -7.85 -6.46 -11.98
N CYS A 220 -7.15 -6.45 -13.10
CA CYS A 220 -5.71 -6.26 -13.19
C CYS A 220 -5.20 -4.92 -12.62
N ASN A 221 -6.05 -3.89 -12.58
CA ASN A 221 -5.72 -2.54 -12.14
C ASN A 221 -6.16 -2.23 -10.69
N VAL A 222 -6.30 -3.25 -9.85
CA VAL A 222 -6.49 -3.07 -8.40
C VAL A 222 -5.23 -2.52 -7.72
N ASN A 223 -5.38 -1.64 -6.73
CA ASN A 223 -4.26 -1.12 -5.94
C ASN A 223 -3.87 -2.14 -4.86
N LEU A 224 -2.63 -2.59 -4.85
CA LEU A 224 -2.12 -3.56 -3.89
C LEU A 224 -0.91 -3.02 -3.14
N GLY A 225 -0.91 -3.22 -1.83
CA GLY A 225 0.15 -2.81 -0.92
C GLY A 225 0.80 -3.97 -0.17
N ASN A 226 1.85 -3.66 0.58
CA ASN A 226 2.68 -4.61 1.32
C ASN A 226 3.30 -5.71 0.44
N ILE A 227 3.56 -5.40 -0.83
CA ILE A 227 4.18 -6.34 -1.76
C ILE A 227 5.68 -6.44 -1.45
N ALA A 228 6.18 -7.66 -1.27
CA ALA A 228 7.61 -7.87 -1.10
C ALA A 228 8.37 -7.54 -2.40
N PRO A 229 9.61 -7.01 -2.32
CA PRO A 229 10.42 -6.71 -3.51
C PRO A 229 10.55 -7.91 -4.46
N THR A 230 10.68 -9.11 -3.93
CA THR A 230 10.77 -10.36 -4.70
C THR A 230 9.48 -10.78 -5.37
N GLU A 231 8.32 -10.24 -4.94
CA GLU A 231 7.00 -10.59 -5.46
C GLU A 231 6.49 -9.64 -6.55
N VAL A 232 7.24 -8.60 -6.90
CA VAL A 232 6.78 -7.60 -7.88
C VAL A 232 6.56 -8.19 -9.27
N LEU A 233 7.51 -8.95 -9.82
CA LEU A 233 7.33 -9.60 -11.11
C LEU A 233 6.32 -10.75 -11.08
N PRO A 234 6.32 -11.64 -10.06
CA PRO A 234 5.25 -12.61 -9.87
C PRO A 234 3.85 -11.98 -9.82
N LEU A 235 3.68 -10.87 -9.11
CA LEU A 235 2.42 -10.13 -9.03
C LEU A 235 2.02 -9.56 -10.40
N GLU A 236 2.94 -8.93 -11.12
CA GLU A 236 2.62 -8.39 -12.45
C GLU A 236 2.24 -9.50 -13.43
N SER A 237 2.94 -10.65 -13.39
CA SER A 237 2.57 -11.83 -14.17
C SER A 237 1.15 -12.31 -13.83
N MET A 238 0.77 -12.28 -12.56
CA MET A 238 -0.59 -12.61 -12.10
C MET A 238 -1.62 -11.62 -12.63
N ARG A 239 -1.32 -10.31 -12.55
CA ARG A 239 -2.20 -9.23 -13.02
C ARG A 239 -2.54 -9.33 -14.51
N ILE A 240 -1.64 -9.88 -15.32
CA ILE A 240 -1.82 -9.97 -16.76
C ILE A 240 -2.18 -11.38 -17.26
N GLY A 241 -2.55 -12.30 -16.34
CA GLY A 241 -2.99 -13.63 -16.71
C GLY A 241 -1.88 -14.59 -17.15
N LEU A 242 -0.62 -14.31 -16.80
CA LEU A 242 0.54 -15.14 -17.15
C LEU A 242 1.02 -16.02 -16.00
N ARG A 243 0.11 -16.38 -15.09
CA ARG A 243 0.35 -17.32 -14.01
C ARG A 243 -0.81 -18.32 -13.94
N GLY A 244 -0.55 -19.57 -13.57
CA GLY A 244 -1.57 -20.63 -13.56
C GLY A 244 -2.88 -20.28 -12.85
N ASP A 245 -2.79 -19.50 -11.75
CA ASP A 245 -3.95 -19.08 -10.97
C ASP A 245 -4.88 -18.10 -11.71
N THR A 246 -4.34 -17.31 -12.63
CA THR A 246 -5.09 -16.28 -13.39
C THR A 246 -5.10 -16.53 -14.89
N PHE A 247 -4.61 -17.72 -15.31
CA PHE A 247 -4.35 -18.02 -16.72
C PHE A 247 -5.57 -17.83 -17.63
N HIS A 248 -6.74 -18.22 -17.15
CA HIS A 248 -8.00 -18.12 -17.90
C HIS A 248 -8.78 -16.84 -17.62
N LEU A 249 -8.35 -16.02 -16.66
CA LEU A 249 -9.13 -14.88 -16.16
C LEU A 249 -9.43 -13.82 -17.25
N PHE A 250 -8.50 -13.65 -18.18
CA PHE A 250 -8.57 -12.60 -19.21
C PHE A 250 -8.70 -13.16 -20.63
N LEU A 251 -8.81 -14.47 -20.79
CA LEU A 251 -9.02 -15.09 -22.09
C LEU A 251 -10.49 -15.00 -22.54
N ASN A 252 -10.72 -14.90 -23.83
CA ASN A 252 -12.05 -15.03 -24.40
C ASN A 252 -12.58 -16.46 -24.18
N LYS A 253 -13.90 -16.61 -23.99
CA LYS A 253 -14.55 -17.90 -23.68
C LYS A 253 -14.29 -19.01 -24.72
N GLU A 254 -13.88 -18.65 -25.92
CA GLU A 254 -13.54 -19.61 -26.99
C GLU A 254 -12.13 -20.22 -26.81
N ASN A 255 -11.29 -19.62 -25.97
CA ASN A 255 -9.89 -20.00 -25.71
C ASN A 255 -9.63 -20.35 -24.23
N ALA A 256 -10.68 -20.39 -23.40
CA ALA A 256 -10.57 -20.63 -21.96
C ALA A 256 -10.81 -22.12 -21.60
#